data_4a777908d064fa5e617ec94666449d05
#
_entry.id   4a777908d064fa5e617ec94666449d05
#
_cell.length_a   1.000
_cell.length_b   1.000
_cell.length_c   1.000
_cell.angle_alpha   90.00
_cell.angle_beta   90.00
_cell.angle_gamma   90.00
#
_symmetry.space_group_name_H-M   'P 1'
#
loop_
_entity.id
_entity.type
_entity.pdbx_description
1 polymer ?
#
loop_
_entity_poly.entity_id
_entity_poly.type
_entity_poly.pdbx_seq_one_letter_code
_entity_poly.pdbx_strand_id
1 'polypeptide(L)'
;MKKTILTTLMSLAFLVNVNAQQWIEDTSCNKKASEIVNEAITSLSNLEHLTAIGMAKAALVVDNDCECANLXIAAAASNNADWGSRAEKLEKINVKSLSNVEKAWYTLLSTSNENFQEAAXKALNNNPNSALIHWLNAGQDMEKNEAFSLKFPSLAAGAFNTMAYGFARDGDYEKAYKALDYSIRLYDGPNALDSRAEIAVMEGDYQKAFNNQLKAFDVAPFASPYQPKLVTYWRNLNKETLINDLKEAQTTVQKAIEDQNLEEWKKYISEDMMVTSGDSSLSEFYVQTEEQFLAKRNFTWDSFDLRDIEVDFSPDMNTAVLRFYANGAYTF
;
A
#
# COMPACT_ATOMS: atom_id res chain seq x y z
N MET A 1 2.64 17.54 -30.15
CA MET A 1 3.86 16.73 -30.27
C MET A 1 4.00 15.66 -29.16
N LYS A 2 3.38 15.81 -27.97
CA LYS A 2 3.49 14.83 -26.88
C LYS A 2 2.71 13.51 -27.12
N LYS A 3 1.71 13.49 -28.02
CA LYS A 3 0.86 12.29 -28.26
C LYS A 3 1.49 11.20 -29.13
N THR A 4 2.50 11.51 -29.91
CA THR A 4 3.06 10.57 -30.93
C THR A 4 4.20 9.72 -30.35
N ILE A 5 4.84 10.17 -29.30
CA ILE A 5 6.05 9.56 -28.76
C ILE A 5 5.75 8.21 -28.08
N LEU A 6 4.66 8.15 -27.31
CA LEU A 6 4.31 6.93 -26.55
C LEU A 6 3.92 5.75 -27.48
N THR A 7 3.29 6.06 -28.63
CA THR A 7 2.86 5.01 -29.57
C THR A 7 4.07 4.39 -30.30
N THR A 8 5.09 5.18 -30.56
CA THR A 8 6.33 4.72 -31.21
C THR A 8 7.21 3.92 -30.23
N LEU A 9 7.22 4.32 -28.96
CA LEU A 9 7.92 3.65 -27.88
C LEU A 9 7.43 2.20 -27.67
N MET A 10 6.14 2.01 -27.78
CA MET A 10 5.49 0.72 -27.52
C MET A 10 5.77 -0.32 -28.60
N SER A 11 6.15 0.07 -29.80
CA SER A 11 6.47 -0.83 -30.90
C SER A 11 7.96 -1.21 -30.97
N LEU A 12 8.85 -0.38 -30.41
CA LEU A 12 10.30 -0.63 -30.44
C LEU A 12 10.79 -1.61 -29.34
N ALA A 13 10.08 -1.71 -28.25
CA ALA A 13 10.49 -2.56 -27.11
C ALA A 13 10.53 -4.07 -27.43
N PHE A 14 9.97 -4.49 -28.57
CA PHE A 14 9.87 -5.90 -28.93
C PHE A 14 10.95 -6.41 -29.91
N LEU A 15 11.84 -5.55 -30.40
CA LEU A 15 12.75 -5.93 -31.49
C LEU A 15 14.25 -5.94 -31.13
N VAL A 16 14.58 -5.67 -29.87
CA VAL A 16 15.98 -5.71 -29.46
C VAL A 16 16.29 -7.06 -28.84
N ASN A 17 17.27 -7.76 -29.36
CA ASN A 17 17.94 -8.85 -28.64
C ASN A 17 18.58 -8.24 -27.41
N VAL A 18 17.83 -8.21 -26.33
CA VAL A 18 18.27 -7.64 -25.07
C VAL A 18 19.22 -8.65 -24.44
N ASN A 19 20.52 -8.45 -24.56
CA ASN A 19 21.43 -9.00 -23.55
C ASN A 19 20.83 -8.59 -22.21
N ALA A 20 20.64 -9.53 -21.31
CA ALA A 20 19.98 -9.28 -20.03
C ALA A 20 20.66 -8.11 -19.34
N GLN A 21 19.98 -6.95 -19.33
CA GLN A 21 20.48 -5.76 -18.66
C GLN A 21 20.55 -6.05 -17.17
N GLN A 22 21.55 -5.49 -16.50
CA GLN A 22 21.75 -5.66 -15.07
C GLN A 22 21.65 -4.30 -14.37
N TRP A 23 21.17 -4.32 -13.15
CA TRP A 23 21.11 -3.11 -12.31
C TRP A 23 22.54 -2.60 -12.02
N ILE A 24 23.42 -3.55 -11.65
CA ILE A 24 24.85 -3.31 -11.40
C ILE A 24 25.66 -4.36 -12.14
N GLU A 25 26.53 -3.94 -13.06
CA GLU A 25 27.36 -4.84 -13.85
C GLU A 25 28.58 -5.34 -13.04
N ASP A 26 29.15 -4.46 -12.22
CA ASP A 26 30.36 -4.74 -11.43
C ASP A 26 30.02 -4.62 -9.94
N THR A 27 29.75 -5.74 -9.30
CA THR A 27 29.41 -5.80 -7.86
C THR A 27 30.63 -6.26 -7.06
N SER A 28 30.60 -5.99 -5.75
CA SER A 28 31.56 -6.50 -4.77
C SER A 28 31.42 -8.01 -4.51
N CYS A 29 30.53 -8.70 -5.20
CA CYS A 29 30.18 -10.10 -4.99
C CYS A 29 30.81 -11.02 -6.05
N ASN A 30 30.95 -12.31 -5.74
CA ASN A 30 31.24 -13.29 -6.78
C ASN A 30 30.09 -13.36 -7.79
N LYS A 31 30.33 -13.93 -8.97
CA LYS A 31 29.38 -13.95 -10.08
C LYS A 31 27.98 -14.47 -9.69
N LYS A 32 27.91 -15.55 -8.94
CA LYS A 32 26.65 -16.20 -8.57
C LYS A 32 25.84 -15.36 -7.58
N ALA A 33 26.51 -14.77 -6.58
CA ALA A 33 25.87 -13.84 -5.64
C ALA A 33 25.43 -12.54 -6.35
N SER A 34 26.23 -12.05 -7.31
CA SER A 34 25.90 -10.88 -8.14
C SER A 34 24.60 -11.08 -8.91
N GLU A 35 24.39 -12.25 -9.51
CA GLU A 35 23.13 -12.60 -10.20
C GLU A 35 21.95 -12.52 -9.24
N ILE A 36 22.06 -13.11 -8.05
CA ILE A 36 21.00 -13.08 -7.02
C ILE A 36 20.70 -11.64 -6.55
N VAL A 37 21.74 -10.82 -6.38
CA VAL A 37 21.56 -9.42 -5.95
C VAL A 37 20.87 -8.60 -7.04
N ASN A 38 21.19 -8.81 -8.30
CA ASN A 38 20.51 -8.11 -9.41
C ASN A 38 19.02 -8.46 -9.45
N GLU A 39 18.67 -9.74 -9.20
CA GLU A 39 17.26 -10.15 -9.06
C GLU A 39 16.61 -9.51 -7.80
N ALA A 40 17.35 -9.41 -6.69
CA ALA A 40 16.86 -8.73 -5.50
C ALA A 40 16.55 -7.26 -5.76
N ILE A 41 17.38 -6.56 -6.56
CA ILE A 41 17.13 -5.17 -6.96
C ILE A 41 15.86 -5.09 -7.83
N THR A 42 15.63 -6.08 -8.70
CA THR A 42 14.39 -6.16 -9.49
C THR A 42 13.16 -6.22 -8.54
N SER A 43 13.20 -7.09 -7.53
CA SER A 43 12.13 -7.18 -6.53
C SER A 43 11.97 -5.86 -5.76
N LEU A 44 13.07 -5.23 -5.36
CA LEU A 44 13.06 -3.95 -4.66
C LEU A 44 12.42 -2.85 -5.52
N SER A 45 12.75 -2.79 -6.81
CA SER A 45 12.20 -1.80 -7.74
C SER A 45 10.69 -1.98 -7.97
N ASN A 46 10.16 -3.17 -7.64
CA ASN A 46 8.74 -3.50 -7.71
C ASN A 46 8.10 -3.55 -6.31
N LEU A 47 8.73 -2.91 -5.32
CA LEU A 47 8.26 -2.72 -3.94
C LEU A 47 8.08 -4.03 -3.14
N GLU A 48 8.71 -5.11 -3.58
CA GLU A 48 8.68 -6.40 -2.87
C GLU A 48 9.85 -6.50 -1.89
N HIS A 49 9.82 -5.67 -0.85
CA HIS A 49 10.91 -5.52 0.11
C HIS A 49 11.30 -6.84 0.81
N LEU A 50 10.32 -7.65 1.22
CA LEU A 50 10.59 -8.93 1.90
C LEU A 50 11.28 -9.93 0.95
N THR A 51 10.83 -10.01 -0.29
CA THR A 51 11.44 -10.84 -1.34
C THR A 51 12.89 -10.39 -1.57
N ALA A 52 13.08 -9.08 -1.75
CA ALA A 52 14.41 -8.49 -1.97
C ALA A 52 15.38 -8.82 -0.82
N ILE A 53 14.92 -8.68 0.44
CA ILE A 53 15.73 -9.02 1.63
C ILE A 53 16.04 -10.52 1.65
N GLY A 54 15.07 -11.38 1.37
CA GLY A 54 15.27 -12.83 1.33
C GLY A 54 16.32 -13.24 0.29
N MET A 55 16.24 -12.65 -0.91
CA MET A 55 17.21 -12.89 -1.99
C MET A 55 18.61 -12.36 -1.62
N ALA A 56 18.70 -11.18 -1.03
CA ALA A 56 19.97 -10.62 -0.59
C ALA A 56 20.62 -11.51 0.49
N LYS A 57 19.82 -12.03 1.43
CA LYS A 57 20.32 -13.00 2.43
C LYS A 57 20.80 -14.29 1.76
N ALA A 58 20.12 -14.77 0.70
CA ALA A 58 20.56 -15.93 -0.06
C ALA A 58 21.89 -15.65 -0.78
N ALA A 59 22.09 -14.43 -1.31
CA ALA A 59 23.36 -14.02 -1.91
C ALA A 59 24.51 -14.09 -0.87
N LEU A 60 24.24 -13.69 0.38
CA LEU A 60 25.22 -13.77 1.49
C LEU A 60 25.56 -15.22 1.87
N VAL A 61 24.66 -16.17 1.66
CA VAL A 61 24.96 -17.60 1.85
C VAL A 61 25.93 -18.11 0.75
N VAL A 62 25.77 -17.56 -0.48
CA VAL A 62 26.63 -17.93 -1.63
C VAL A 62 28.00 -17.23 -1.55
N ASP A 63 28.02 -16.02 -1.02
CA ASP A 63 29.21 -15.18 -0.91
C ASP A 63 29.06 -14.27 0.32
N ASN A 64 29.73 -14.68 1.41
CA ASN A 64 29.57 -14.00 2.69
C ASN A 64 30.23 -12.60 2.72
N ASP A 65 31.07 -12.30 1.75
CA ASP A 65 31.75 -11.00 1.59
C ASP A 65 31.01 -10.07 0.59
N CYS A 66 29.81 -10.45 0.12
CA CYS A 66 29.01 -9.72 -0.86
C CYS A 66 28.39 -8.46 -0.24
N GLU A 67 29.09 -7.35 -0.23
CA GLU A 67 28.60 -6.07 0.36
C GLU A 67 27.43 -5.47 -0.43
N CYS A 68 27.30 -5.79 -1.71
CA CYS A 68 26.14 -5.40 -2.50
C CYS A 68 24.83 -5.98 -1.91
N ALA A 69 24.88 -7.20 -1.39
CA ALA A 69 23.72 -7.81 -0.71
C ALA A 69 23.39 -7.07 0.59
N ASN A 70 24.39 -6.62 1.34
CA ASN A 70 24.19 -5.79 2.52
C ASN A 70 23.53 -4.43 2.16
N LEU A 71 23.90 -3.86 1.03
CA LEU A 71 23.20 -2.67 0.50
C LEU A 71 21.73 -2.94 0.15
N UNK A 72 21.42 -4.09 -0.42
CA UNK A 72 20.26 -4.41 -0.69
C UNK A 72 19.52 -4.45 0.40
N ILE A 73 19.84 -5.10 1.49
CA ILE A 73 19.15 -5.19 2.79
C ILE A 73 18.92 -3.79 3.41
N ALA A 74 19.93 -2.95 3.42
CA ALA A 74 19.81 -1.59 3.95
C ALA A 74 18.78 -0.76 3.14
N ALA A 75 18.76 -0.89 1.82
CA ALA A 75 17.83 -0.17 0.95
C ALA A 75 16.37 -0.59 1.23
N ALA A 76 16.13 -1.90 1.34
CA ALA A 76 14.79 -2.46 1.58
C ALA A 76 14.28 -2.20 3.01
N ALA A 77 15.16 -2.01 3.98
CA ALA A 77 14.80 -1.83 5.39
C ALA A 77 13.97 -0.57 5.70
N SER A 78 14.01 0.42 4.82
CA SER A 78 13.36 1.73 5.07
C SER A 78 11.84 1.64 5.28
N ASN A 79 11.19 0.60 4.81
CA ASN A 79 9.73 0.50 4.82
C ASN A 79 9.20 -0.57 5.79
N ASN A 80 10.07 -1.08 6.69
CA ASN A 80 9.64 -2.13 7.62
C ASN A 80 10.37 -2.03 8.96
N ALA A 81 9.62 -1.94 10.03
CA ALA A 81 10.13 -1.84 11.39
C ALA A 81 10.95 -3.07 11.82
N ASP A 82 10.61 -4.25 11.30
CA ASP A 82 11.31 -5.50 11.56
C ASP A 82 12.81 -5.44 11.22
N TRP A 83 13.16 -4.55 10.32
CA TRP A 83 14.47 -4.55 9.73
C TRP A 83 15.44 -3.57 10.39
N GLY A 84 14.98 -2.92 11.43
CA GLY A 84 15.78 -1.93 12.14
C GLY A 84 16.09 -0.68 11.30
N SER A 85 16.93 0.17 11.79
CA SER A 85 17.25 1.40 11.08
C SER A 85 18.20 1.13 9.90
N ARG A 86 17.99 1.83 8.82
CA ARG A 86 18.90 1.82 7.66
C ARG A 86 20.32 2.23 8.08
N ALA A 87 20.43 3.23 8.95
CA ALA A 87 21.71 3.73 9.44
C ALA A 87 22.55 2.61 10.08
N GLU A 88 21.94 1.82 10.98
CA GLU A 88 22.62 0.70 11.66
C GLU A 88 23.14 -0.36 10.68
N LYS A 89 22.39 -0.59 9.59
CA LYS A 89 22.79 -1.54 8.55
C LYS A 89 23.96 -0.98 7.72
N LEU A 90 23.89 0.30 7.38
CA LEU A 90 24.93 0.98 6.60
C LEU A 90 26.27 1.05 7.37
N GLU A 91 26.23 1.23 8.69
CA GLU A 91 27.44 1.26 9.54
C GLU A 91 28.25 -0.06 9.47
N LYS A 92 27.59 -1.16 9.15
CA LYS A 92 28.24 -2.50 9.11
C LYS A 92 28.89 -2.80 7.76
N ILE A 93 28.65 -1.98 6.74
CA ILE A 93 29.14 -2.21 5.38
C ILE A 93 30.63 -1.85 5.26
N ASN A 94 31.42 -2.74 4.68
CA ASN A 94 32.82 -2.46 4.37
C ASN A 94 32.89 -1.62 3.06
N VAL A 95 32.83 -0.31 3.21
CA VAL A 95 32.81 0.66 2.09
C VAL A 95 34.04 0.51 1.19
N LYS A 96 35.18 -0.01 1.71
CA LYS A 96 36.43 -0.15 0.93
C LYS A 96 36.28 -1.23 -0.17
N SER A 97 35.48 -2.25 0.06
CA SER A 97 35.26 -3.34 -0.92
C SER A 97 34.24 -3.01 -1.99
N LEU A 98 33.45 -1.95 -1.81
CA LEU A 98 32.39 -1.56 -2.74
C LEU A 98 32.94 -1.11 -4.11
N SER A 99 32.27 -1.47 -5.19
CA SER A 99 32.50 -0.94 -6.53
C SER A 99 32.09 0.55 -6.60
N ASN A 100 32.35 1.21 -7.70
CA ASN A 100 32.00 2.63 -7.87
C ASN A 100 30.48 2.86 -7.82
N VAL A 101 29.69 1.99 -8.44
CA VAL A 101 28.21 2.08 -8.44
C VAL A 101 27.68 1.83 -7.03
N GLU A 102 28.23 0.84 -6.34
CA GLU A 102 27.83 0.51 -4.96
C GLU A 102 28.18 1.66 -3.98
N LYS A 103 29.31 2.31 -4.15
CA LYS A 103 29.69 3.52 -3.37
C LYS A 103 28.70 4.66 -3.61
N ALA A 104 28.29 4.85 -4.87
CA ALA A 104 27.25 5.84 -5.19
C ALA A 104 25.93 5.47 -4.51
N TRP A 105 25.52 4.19 -4.58
CA TRP A 105 24.31 3.70 -3.91
C TRP A 105 24.40 3.89 -2.38
N TYR A 106 25.50 3.48 -1.76
CA TYR A 106 25.74 3.70 -0.32
C TYR A 106 25.58 5.18 0.05
N THR A 107 26.18 6.07 -0.75
CA THR A 107 26.09 7.52 -0.54
C THR A 107 24.62 7.98 -0.60
N LEU A 108 23.85 7.54 -1.60
CA LEU A 108 22.44 7.90 -1.75
C LEU A 108 21.61 7.39 -0.56
N LEU A 109 21.87 6.18 -0.09
CA LEU A 109 21.17 5.60 1.08
C LEU A 109 21.49 6.35 2.38
N SER A 110 22.67 6.98 2.45
CA SER A 110 23.13 7.76 3.61
C SER A 110 22.74 9.24 3.53
N THR A 111 22.22 9.69 2.39
CA THR A 111 21.89 11.10 2.15
C THR A 111 20.50 11.44 2.69
N SER A 112 20.35 12.60 3.32
CA SER A 112 19.04 13.08 3.77
C SER A 112 18.09 13.36 2.59
N ASN A 113 16.80 13.27 2.82
CA ASN A 113 15.79 13.51 1.78
C ASN A 113 15.95 14.88 1.09
N GLU A 114 16.32 15.91 1.86
CA GLU A 114 16.52 17.28 1.35
C GLU A 114 17.63 17.36 0.30
N ASN A 115 18.68 16.56 0.48
CA ASN A 115 19.87 16.58 -0.37
C ASN A 115 19.87 15.48 -1.43
N PHE A 116 18.86 14.59 -1.39
CA PHE A 116 18.84 13.39 -2.22
C PHE A 116 18.89 13.68 -3.72
N GLN A 117 18.11 14.65 -4.19
CA GLN A 117 18.02 14.96 -5.62
C GLN A 117 19.36 15.50 -6.18
N GLU A 118 20.05 16.33 -5.42
CA GLU A 118 21.37 16.83 -5.80
C GLU A 118 22.39 15.68 -5.83
N ALA A 119 22.40 14.86 -4.79
CA ALA A 119 23.29 13.69 -4.72
C ALA A 119 23.00 12.71 -5.87
N ALA A 120 21.77 12.49 -6.19
CA ALA A 120 21.37 11.61 -7.31
C ALA A 120 21.83 12.15 -8.69
N UNK A 121 21.89 13.23 -8.79
CA UNK A 121 22.30 13.73 -9.85
C UNK A 121 23.67 13.63 -10.05
N LYS A 122 24.40 14.02 -9.08
CA LYS A 122 25.85 13.87 -9.05
C LYS A 122 26.28 12.41 -9.26
N ALA A 123 25.60 11.49 -8.59
CA ALA A 123 25.83 10.05 -8.76
C ALA A 123 25.61 9.62 -10.21
N LEU A 124 24.58 10.12 -10.87
CA LEU A 124 24.28 9.82 -12.27
C LEU A 124 25.38 10.33 -13.21
N ASN A 125 25.88 11.54 -13.00
CA ASN A 125 26.97 12.10 -13.81
C ASN A 125 28.25 11.23 -13.72
N ASN A 126 28.48 10.64 -12.54
CA ASN A 126 29.66 9.77 -12.33
C ASN A 126 29.42 8.32 -12.80
N ASN A 127 28.15 7.91 -12.95
CA ASN A 127 27.79 6.53 -13.32
C ASN A 127 26.71 6.55 -14.42
N PRO A 128 26.99 7.16 -15.58
CA PRO A 128 25.96 7.42 -16.60
C PRO A 128 25.39 6.16 -17.27
N ASN A 129 26.00 5.01 -17.07
CA ASN A 129 25.53 3.75 -17.65
C ASN A 129 24.87 2.81 -16.64
N SER A 130 24.84 3.17 -15.35
CA SER A 130 24.25 2.33 -14.30
C SER A 130 22.73 2.41 -14.29
N ALA A 131 22.05 1.29 -14.53
CA ALA A 131 20.59 1.20 -14.45
C ALA A 131 20.11 1.57 -13.04
N LEU A 132 20.78 1.08 -11.99
CA LEU A 132 20.42 1.38 -10.62
C LEU A 132 20.41 2.89 -10.34
N ILE A 133 21.47 3.59 -10.76
CA ILE A 133 21.59 5.03 -10.48
C ILE A 133 20.57 5.83 -11.31
N HIS A 134 20.29 5.42 -12.55
CA HIS A 134 19.22 6.03 -13.37
C HIS A 134 17.85 5.88 -12.67
N TRP A 135 17.53 4.67 -12.19
CA TRP A 135 16.26 4.39 -11.49
C TRP A 135 16.15 5.23 -10.20
N LEU A 136 17.19 5.27 -9.38
CA LEU A 136 17.20 6.06 -8.14
C LEU A 136 17.03 7.56 -8.43
N ASN A 137 17.66 8.06 -9.50
CA ASN A 137 17.52 9.46 -9.91
C ASN A 137 16.12 9.75 -10.50
N ALA A 138 15.47 8.76 -11.10
CA ALA A 138 14.13 8.94 -11.69
C ALA A 138 13.07 9.15 -10.60
N GLY A 139 13.11 8.35 -9.53
CA GLY A 139 12.13 8.47 -8.44
C GLY A 139 10.70 8.47 -8.96
N GLN A 140 9.94 9.53 -8.65
CA GLN A 140 8.54 9.68 -9.09
C GLN A 140 8.39 10.59 -10.34
N ASP A 141 9.49 11.02 -10.94
CA ASP A 141 9.47 11.93 -12.10
C ASP A 141 9.07 11.18 -13.37
N MET A 142 7.99 11.61 -14.02
CA MET A 142 7.43 10.97 -15.22
C MET A 142 8.42 10.96 -16.39
N GLU A 143 9.06 12.08 -16.68
CA GLU A 143 9.97 12.22 -17.82
C GLU A 143 11.24 11.36 -17.61
N LYS A 144 11.74 11.32 -16.38
CA LYS A 144 12.90 10.47 -16.05
C LYS A 144 12.55 8.98 -16.10
N ASN A 145 11.35 8.58 -15.67
CA ASN A 145 10.91 7.18 -15.78
C ASN A 145 10.69 6.78 -17.25
N GLU A 146 10.17 7.68 -18.09
CA GLU A 146 10.08 7.45 -19.54
C GLU A 146 11.49 7.25 -20.12
N ALA A 147 12.44 8.14 -19.83
CA ALA A 147 13.82 8.02 -20.26
C ALA A 147 14.48 6.73 -19.78
N PHE A 148 14.21 6.33 -18.51
CA PHE A 148 14.69 5.07 -17.94
C PHE A 148 14.14 3.87 -18.74
N SER A 149 12.85 3.86 -19.03
CA SER A 149 12.21 2.75 -19.74
C SER A 149 12.74 2.57 -21.18
N LEU A 150 13.16 3.68 -21.80
CA LEU A 150 13.81 3.64 -23.12
C LEU A 150 15.22 3.07 -23.07
N LYS A 151 15.98 3.46 -22.05
CA LYS A 151 17.40 3.09 -21.93
C LYS A 151 17.56 1.68 -21.36
N PHE A 152 16.68 1.26 -20.44
CA PHE A 152 16.76 -0.02 -19.73
C PHE A 152 15.42 -0.78 -19.81
N PRO A 153 14.97 -1.13 -21.04
CA PRO A 153 13.62 -1.68 -21.22
C PRO A 153 13.33 -2.98 -20.45
N SER A 154 14.33 -3.85 -20.22
CA SER A 154 14.12 -5.11 -19.49
C SER A 154 13.99 -4.90 -17.97
N LEU A 155 14.40 -3.75 -17.45
CA LEU A 155 14.36 -3.42 -16.03
C LEU A 155 13.24 -2.43 -15.68
N ALA A 156 12.39 -2.07 -16.65
CA ALA A 156 11.50 -0.93 -16.56
C ALA A 156 10.14 -1.20 -15.89
N ALA A 157 9.93 -2.37 -15.27
CA ALA A 157 8.64 -2.71 -14.65
C ALA A 157 8.18 -1.63 -13.65
N GLY A 158 9.03 -1.28 -12.69
CA GLY A 158 8.75 -0.23 -11.70
C GLY A 158 8.54 1.16 -12.32
N ALA A 159 9.29 1.49 -13.39
CA ALA A 159 9.14 2.75 -14.10
C ALA A 159 7.75 2.85 -14.77
N PHE A 160 7.29 1.77 -15.44
CA PHE A 160 5.95 1.73 -16.02
C PHE A 160 4.87 1.85 -14.95
N ASN A 161 5.08 1.21 -13.79
CA ASN A 161 4.16 1.33 -12.66
C ASN A 161 4.07 2.79 -12.17
N THR A 162 5.19 3.48 -12.03
CA THR A 162 5.23 4.91 -11.64
C THR A 162 4.52 5.78 -12.69
N MET A 163 4.80 5.54 -13.98
CA MET A 163 4.15 6.27 -15.09
C MET A 163 2.64 6.08 -15.09
N ALA A 164 2.14 4.90 -14.72
CA ALA A 164 0.70 4.62 -14.64
C ALA A 164 -0.01 5.57 -13.68
N TYR A 165 0.58 5.84 -12.50
CA TYR A 165 0.02 6.82 -11.57
C TYR A 165 0.03 8.24 -12.13
N GLY A 166 1.04 8.60 -12.89
CA GLY A 166 1.08 9.89 -13.59
C GLY A 166 -0.10 10.04 -14.54
N PHE A 167 -0.31 9.05 -15.42
CA PHE A 167 -1.43 9.05 -16.36
C PHE A 167 -2.78 9.06 -15.65
N ALA A 168 -2.92 8.30 -14.56
CA ALA A 168 -4.17 8.26 -13.79
C ALA A 168 -4.48 9.62 -13.15
N ARG A 169 -3.48 10.31 -12.60
CA ARG A 169 -3.67 11.68 -12.05
C ARG A 169 -4.10 12.68 -13.11
N ASP A 170 -3.67 12.48 -14.36
CA ASP A 170 -4.10 13.30 -15.51
C ASP A 170 -5.48 12.87 -16.05
N GLY A 171 -6.10 11.83 -15.49
CA GLY A 171 -7.39 11.28 -15.92
C GLY A 171 -7.30 10.37 -17.15
N ASP A 172 -6.10 10.01 -17.60
CA ASP A 172 -5.88 9.13 -18.75
C ASP A 172 -5.74 7.67 -18.29
N TYR A 173 -6.87 7.10 -17.85
CA TYR A 173 -6.91 5.73 -17.32
C TYR A 173 -6.52 4.67 -18.36
N GLU A 174 -6.82 4.91 -19.64
CA GLU A 174 -6.42 4.00 -20.72
C GLU A 174 -4.90 3.83 -20.77
N LYS A 175 -4.17 4.96 -20.77
CA LYS A 175 -2.69 4.92 -20.73
C LYS A 175 -2.17 4.33 -19.41
N ALA A 176 -2.82 4.64 -18.30
CA ALA A 176 -2.44 4.10 -16.99
C ALA A 176 -2.49 2.57 -17.01
N TYR A 177 -3.60 1.97 -17.45
CA TYR A 177 -3.72 0.50 -17.53
C TYR A 177 -2.73 -0.10 -18.52
N LYS A 178 -2.50 0.56 -19.65
CA LYS A 178 -1.54 0.10 -20.64
C LYS A 178 -0.10 0.09 -20.10
N ALA A 179 0.26 1.10 -19.31
CA ALA A 179 1.57 1.12 -18.64
C ALA A 179 1.68 -0.04 -17.62
N LEU A 180 0.59 -0.31 -16.86
CA LEU A 180 0.58 -1.46 -15.94
C LEU A 180 0.65 -2.80 -16.67
N ASP A 181 0.07 -2.92 -17.88
CA ASP A 181 0.21 -4.13 -18.71
C ASP A 181 1.67 -4.37 -19.08
N TYR A 182 2.43 -3.31 -19.38
CA TYR A 182 3.88 -3.43 -19.61
C TYR A 182 4.63 -3.80 -18.33
N SER A 183 4.28 -3.19 -17.21
CA SER A 183 4.88 -3.53 -15.91
C SER A 183 4.71 -5.02 -15.59
N ILE A 184 3.48 -5.54 -15.70
CA ILE A 184 3.15 -6.95 -15.42
C ILE A 184 3.90 -7.90 -16.35
N ARG A 185 4.02 -7.56 -17.63
CA ARG A 185 4.75 -8.40 -18.59
C ARG A 185 6.25 -8.49 -18.30
N LEU A 186 6.82 -7.42 -17.73
CA LEU A 186 8.25 -7.39 -17.37
C LEU A 186 8.53 -8.04 -16.03
N TYR A 187 7.55 -7.96 -15.11
CA TYR A 187 7.68 -8.50 -13.77
C TYR A 187 6.30 -8.93 -13.25
N ASP A 188 6.09 -10.23 -13.16
CA ASP A 188 4.82 -10.84 -12.78
C ASP A 188 4.72 -10.92 -11.24
N GLY A 189 4.64 -9.75 -10.60
CA GLY A 189 4.53 -9.61 -9.15
C GLY A 189 3.24 -8.92 -8.73
N PRO A 190 2.96 -8.89 -7.42
CA PRO A 190 1.69 -8.35 -6.92
C PRO A 190 1.57 -6.84 -7.02
N ASN A 191 2.68 -6.09 -7.04
CA ASN A 191 2.67 -4.63 -6.96
C ASN A 191 1.89 -3.97 -8.10
N ALA A 192 2.09 -4.40 -9.35
CA ALA A 192 1.38 -3.80 -10.49
C ALA A 192 -0.12 -4.16 -10.48
N LEU A 193 -0.50 -5.31 -9.91
CA LEU A 193 -1.91 -5.69 -9.70
C LEU A 193 -2.56 -4.82 -8.62
N ASP A 194 -1.85 -4.57 -7.53
CA ASP A 194 -2.26 -3.65 -6.46
C ASP A 194 -2.44 -2.22 -7.03
N SER A 195 -1.48 -1.77 -7.83
CA SER A 195 -1.56 -0.46 -8.51
C SER A 195 -2.76 -0.37 -9.47
N ARG A 196 -3.08 -1.47 -10.19
CA ARG A 196 -4.29 -1.52 -11.03
C ARG A 196 -5.55 -1.35 -10.18
N ALA A 197 -5.57 -1.93 -8.99
CA ALA A 197 -6.70 -1.77 -8.07
C ALA A 197 -6.81 -0.32 -7.58
N GLU A 198 -5.71 0.31 -7.19
CA GLU A 198 -5.72 1.70 -6.74
C GLU A 198 -6.16 2.66 -7.86
N ILE A 199 -5.70 2.44 -9.08
CA ILE A 199 -6.09 3.25 -10.25
C ILE A 199 -7.58 3.06 -10.55
N ALA A 200 -8.12 1.84 -10.37
CA ALA A 200 -9.56 1.60 -10.53
C ALA A 200 -10.37 2.36 -9.46
N VAL A 201 -9.86 2.49 -8.23
CA VAL A 201 -10.50 3.36 -7.21
C VAL A 201 -10.48 4.82 -7.66
N MET A 202 -9.37 5.32 -8.22
CA MET A 202 -9.30 6.69 -8.75
C MET A 202 -10.32 6.92 -9.89
N GLU A 203 -10.57 5.88 -10.69
CA GLU A 203 -11.58 5.87 -11.77
C GLU A 203 -13.02 5.76 -11.21
N GLY A 204 -13.18 5.33 -9.95
CA GLY A 204 -14.48 5.10 -9.31
C GLY A 204 -15.03 3.68 -9.50
N ASP A 205 -14.24 2.77 -10.06
CA ASP A 205 -14.65 1.40 -10.38
C ASP A 205 -14.19 0.42 -9.28
N TYR A 206 -14.98 0.33 -8.20
CA TYR A 206 -14.69 -0.56 -7.07
C TYR A 206 -14.76 -2.05 -7.44
N GLN A 207 -15.53 -2.43 -8.48
CA GLN A 207 -15.56 -3.84 -8.92
C GLN A 207 -14.23 -4.23 -9.56
N LYS A 208 -13.71 -3.38 -10.44
CA LYS A 208 -12.39 -3.55 -11.06
C LYS A 208 -11.30 -3.52 -9.98
N ALA A 209 -11.41 -2.60 -9.01
CA ALA A 209 -10.47 -2.48 -7.88
C ALA A 209 -10.43 -3.79 -7.07
N PHE A 210 -11.58 -4.30 -6.65
CA PHE A 210 -11.68 -5.55 -5.89
C PHE A 210 -11.06 -6.73 -6.65
N ASN A 211 -11.40 -6.87 -7.94
CA ASN A 211 -10.91 -7.98 -8.77
C ASN A 211 -9.38 -7.97 -8.94
N ASN A 212 -8.79 -6.79 -9.10
CA ASN A 212 -7.34 -6.66 -9.22
C ASN A 212 -6.63 -6.85 -7.87
N GLN A 213 -7.24 -6.32 -6.79
CA GLN A 213 -6.71 -6.48 -5.43
C GLN A 213 -6.73 -7.96 -5.01
N LEU A 214 -7.78 -8.69 -5.38
CA LEU A 214 -7.86 -10.13 -5.11
C LEU A 214 -6.70 -10.88 -5.77
N LYS A 215 -6.37 -10.55 -7.01
CA LYS A 215 -5.23 -11.14 -7.72
C LYS A 215 -3.89 -10.81 -7.02
N ALA A 216 -3.72 -9.55 -6.59
CA ALA A 216 -2.50 -9.16 -5.85
C ALA A 216 -2.38 -9.94 -4.54
N PHE A 217 -3.50 -10.10 -3.81
CA PHE A 217 -3.58 -10.88 -2.57
C PHE A 217 -3.25 -12.36 -2.84
N ASP A 218 -3.80 -12.95 -3.90
CA ASP A 218 -3.54 -14.37 -4.26
C ASP A 218 -2.04 -14.63 -4.54
N VAL A 219 -1.35 -13.67 -5.15
CA VAL A 219 0.09 -13.76 -5.43
C VAL A 219 0.90 -13.61 -4.15
N ALA A 220 0.49 -12.72 -3.24
CA ALA A 220 1.26 -12.41 -2.03
C ALA A 220 0.34 -12.23 -0.79
N PRO A 221 -0.29 -13.32 -0.32
CA PRO A 221 -1.28 -13.22 0.77
C PRO A 221 -0.70 -12.76 2.11
N PHE A 222 0.61 -12.86 2.30
CA PHE A 222 1.28 -12.45 3.53
C PHE A 222 1.84 -11.02 3.45
N ALA A 223 1.72 -10.37 2.30
CA ALA A 223 2.25 -9.02 2.13
C ALA A 223 1.21 -7.99 2.59
N SER A 224 1.60 -7.20 3.59
CA SER A 224 0.87 -5.98 3.92
C SER A 224 1.15 -4.96 2.81
N PRO A 225 0.19 -4.26 2.27
CA PRO A 225 -1.15 -3.98 2.80
C PRO A 225 -2.32 -4.60 2.01
N TYR A 226 -2.11 -5.67 1.28
CA TYR A 226 -3.08 -6.16 0.28
C TYR A 226 -4.42 -6.60 0.90
N GLN A 227 -4.39 -7.29 2.03
CA GLN A 227 -5.62 -7.76 2.68
C GLN A 227 -6.51 -6.60 3.18
N PRO A 228 -5.99 -5.57 3.87
CA PRO A 228 -6.83 -4.44 4.27
C PRO A 228 -7.48 -3.71 3.08
N LYS A 229 -6.75 -3.50 1.98
CA LYS A 229 -7.30 -2.88 0.77
C LYS A 229 -8.45 -3.72 0.18
N LEU A 230 -8.26 -5.05 0.13
CA LEU A 230 -9.28 -5.96 -0.40
C LEU A 230 -10.58 -5.83 0.39
N VAL A 231 -10.50 -5.79 1.72
CA VAL A 231 -11.65 -5.61 2.63
C VAL A 231 -12.32 -4.25 2.36
N THR A 232 -11.52 -3.18 2.25
CA THR A 232 -12.01 -1.82 1.98
C THR A 232 -12.78 -1.76 0.65
N TYR A 233 -12.24 -2.38 -0.40
CA TYR A 233 -12.90 -2.37 -1.72
C TYR A 233 -14.18 -3.19 -1.71
N TRP A 234 -14.19 -4.35 -1.03
CA TRP A 234 -15.40 -5.16 -0.84
C TRP A 234 -16.50 -4.37 -0.11
N ARG A 235 -16.13 -3.65 0.95
CA ARG A 235 -17.07 -2.82 1.71
C ARG A 235 -17.65 -1.69 0.85
N ASN A 236 -16.85 -1.05 0.01
CA ASN A 236 -17.36 -0.03 -0.91
C ASN A 236 -18.33 -0.60 -1.93
N LEU A 237 -18.08 -1.80 -2.45
CA LEU A 237 -19.00 -2.51 -3.36
C LEU A 237 -20.36 -2.82 -2.70
N ASN A 238 -20.33 -3.09 -1.40
CA ASN A 238 -21.50 -3.52 -0.65
C ASN A 238 -22.05 -2.39 0.25
N LYS A 239 -21.69 -1.14 -0.02
CA LYS A 239 -21.97 0.00 0.85
C LYS A 239 -23.46 0.15 1.18
N GLU A 240 -24.35 0.04 0.18
CA GLU A 240 -25.81 0.16 0.40
C GLU A 240 -26.33 -0.94 1.31
N THR A 241 -25.87 -2.18 1.09
CA THR A 241 -26.23 -3.32 1.95
C THR A 241 -25.76 -3.06 3.38
N LEU A 242 -24.50 -2.64 3.55
CA LEU A 242 -23.94 -2.34 4.87
C LEU A 242 -24.70 -1.21 5.60
N ILE A 243 -25.16 -0.20 4.85
CA ILE A 243 -26.02 0.88 5.42
C ILE A 243 -27.31 0.28 5.96
N ASN A 244 -27.98 -0.57 5.18
CA ASN A 244 -29.23 -1.18 5.58
C ASN A 244 -29.05 -2.11 6.79
N ASP A 245 -28.00 -2.94 6.77
CA ASP A 245 -27.64 -3.83 7.90
C ASP A 245 -27.41 -3.04 9.18
N LEU A 246 -26.69 -1.91 9.10
CA LEU A 246 -26.41 -1.05 10.27
C LEU A 246 -27.70 -0.38 10.79
N LYS A 247 -28.60 0.05 9.92
CA LYS A 247 -29.90 0.63 10.31
C LYS A 247 -30.78 -0.43 10.99
N GLU A 248 -30.79 -1.64 10.46
CA GLU A 248 -31.54 -2.77 11.05
C GLU A 248 -30.92 -3.14 12.41
N ALA A 249 -29.60 -3.23 12.50
CA ALA A 249 -28.89 -3.50 13.76
C ALA A 249 -29.24 -2.45 14.82
N GLN A 250 -29.23 -1.16 14.46
CA GLN A 250 -29.59 -0.06 15.40
C GLN A 250 -31.04 -0.21 15.88
N THR A 251 -31.95 -0.53 14.99
CA THR A 251 -33.36 -0.73 15.32
C THR A 251 -33.51 -1.94 16.28
N THR A 252 -32.79 -3.02 16.00
CA THR A 252 -32.78 -4.24 16.83
C THR A 252 -32.23 -3.95 18.23
N VAL A 253 -31.13 -3.21 18.32
CA VAL A 253 -30.53 -2.77 19.58
C VAL A 253 -31.55 -1.94 20.39
N GLN A 254 -32.23 -1.00 19.75
CA GLN A 254 -33.24 -0.18 20.40
C GLN A 254 -34.39 -1.02 20.97
N LYS A 255 -34.88 -1.96 20.16
CA LYS A 255 -35.94 -2.88 20.61
C LYS A 255 -35.49 -3.74 21.80
N ALA A 256 -34.25 -4.25 21.75
CA ALA A 256 -33.69 -5.02 22.86
C ALA A 256 -33.61 -4.19 24.14
N ILE A 257 -33.31 -2.88 24.04
CA ILE A 257 -33.30 -1.97 25.18
C ILE A 257 -34.71 -1.80 25.75
N GLU A 258 -35.73 -1.57 24.88
CA GLU A 258 -37.13 -1.42 25.28
C GLU A 258 -37.64 -2.67 26.04
N ASP A 259 -37.36 -3.84 25.48
CA ASP A 259 -37.80 -5.14 25.98
C ASP A 259 -36.93 -5.66 27.15
N GLN A 260 -35.84 -4.96 27.50
CA GLN A 260 -34.79 -5.41 28.43
C GLN A 260 -34.26 -6.82 28.08
N ASN A 261 -34.12 -7.10 26.79
CA ASN A 261 -33.61 -8.36 26.26
C ASN A 261 -32.07 -8.32 26.17
N LEU A 262 -31.41 -8.69 27.27
CA LEU A 262 -29.96 -8.63 27.39
C LEU A 262 -29.25 -9.51 26.34
N GLU A 263 -29.78 -10.71 26.09
CA GLU A 263 -29.16 -11.67 25.16
C GLU A 263 -29.16 -11.15 23.71
N GLU A 264 -30.21 -10.45 23.31
CA GLU A 264 -30.25 -9.83 21.98
C GLU A 264 -29.35 -8.60 21.92
N TRP A 265 -29.37 -7.77 22.95
CA TRP A 265 -28.55 -6.56 23.04
C TRP A 265 -27.05 -6.89 22.92
N LYS A 266 -26.57 -7.94 23.64
CA LYS A 266 -25.16 -8.39 23.64
C LYS A 266 -24.62 -8.76 22.25
N LYS A 267 -25.45 -9.15 21.31
CA LYS A 267 -25.02 -9.52 19.96
C LYS A 267 -24.42 -8.33 19.19
N TYR A 268 -24.82 -7.13 19.56
CA TYR A 268 -24.48 -5.90 18.81
C TYR A 268 -23.56 -4.96 19.57
N ILE A 269 -23.30 -5.22 20.85
CA ILE A 269 -22.62 -4.28 21.74
C ILE A 269 -21.27 -4.87 22.17
N SER A 270 -20.24 -4.09 22.02
CA SER A 270 -18.89 -4.42 22.48
C SER A 270 -18.82 -4.39 24.01
N GLU A 271 -18.00 -5.24 24.61
CA GLU A 271 -17.77 -5.29 26.06
C GLU A 271 -17.19 -3.97 26.61
N ASP A 272 -16.54 -3.19 25.76
CA ASP A 272 -15.95 -1.90 26.11
C ASP A 272 -16.75 -0.71 25.59
N MET A 273 -18.04 -0.91 25.30
CA MET A 273 -18.92 0.16 24.83
C MET A 273 -18.97 1.30 25.84
N MET A 274 -18.81 2.52 25.36
CA MET A 274 -18.91 3.73 26.17
C MET A 274 -20.10 4.57 25.71
N VAL A 275 -20.83 5.09 26.67
CA VAL A 275 -21.98 5.98 26.44
C VAL A 275 -21.66 7.37 26.93
N THR A 276 -21.82 8.37 26.07
CA THR A 276 -21.72 9.78 26.46
C THR A 276 -23.13 10.30 26.76
N SER A 277 -23.29 10.96 27.88
CA SER A 277 -24.54 11.68 28.18
C SER A 277 -24.73 12.86 27.22
N GLY A 278 -25.93 13.00 26.71
CA GLY A 278 -26.31 14.15 25.88
C GLY A 278 -26.55 15.44 26.66
N ASP A 279 -26.49 15.39 27.97
CA ASP A 279 -26.60 16.58 28.81
C ASP A 279 -25.32 17.42 28.69
N SER A 280 -25.45 18.62 28.17
CA SER A 280 -24.32 19.52 27.97
C SER A 280 -23.64 19.96 29.29
N SER A 281 -24.29 19.76 30.43
CA SER A 281 -23.72 20.05 31.75
C SER A 281 -22.80 18.90 32.25
N LEU A 282 -22.87 17.74 31.61
CA LEU A 282 -22.15 16.54 32.04
C LEU A 282 -21.31 15.99 30.88
N SER A 283 -20.06 16.36 30.81
CA SER A 283 -19.13 15.79 29.84
C SER A 283 -18.59 14.42 30.32
N GLU A 284 -19.44 13.65 30.97
CA GLU A 284 -19.08 12.37 31.56
C GLU A 284 -19.25 11.22 30.55
N PHE A 285 -18.24 10.39 30.49
CA PHE A 285 -18.30 9.12 29.77
C PHE A 285 -18.49 7.99 30.79
N TYR A 286 -19.33 7.05 30.49
CA TYR A 286 -19.48 5.85 31.33
C TYR A 286 -19.69 4.60 30.47
N VAL A 287 -19.22 3.49 31.00
CA VAL A 287 -19.41 2.18 30.35
C VAL A 287 -20.77 1.64 30.72
N GLN A 288 -21.58 1.28 29.75
CA GLN A 288 -22.86 0.63 29.99
C GLN A 288 -22.61 -0.83 30.32
N THR A 289 -23.01 -1.22 31.53
CA THR A 289 -22.81 -2.58 32.04
C THR A 289 -24.12 -3.38 31.99
N GLU A 290 -24.00 -4.68 32.11
CA GLU A 290 -25.13 -5.58 32.24
C GLU A 290 -26.05 -5.18 33.42
N GLU A 291 -25.44 -4.76 34.54
CA GLU A 291 -26.19 -4.28 35.71
C GLU A 291 -27.01 -3.03 35.37
N GLN A 292 -26.42 -2.09 34.65
CA GLN A 292 -27.12 -0.86 34.22
C GLN A 292 -28.27 -1.22 33.26
N PHE A 293 -28.02 -2.12 32.32
CA PHE A 293 -29.02 -2.60 31.35
C PHE A 293 -30.23 -3.21 32.05
N LEU A 294 -29.99 -4.06 33.05
CA LEU A 294 -31.03 -4.80 33.78
C LEU A 294 -31.60 -4.03 34.96
N ALA A 295 -31.14 -2.82 35.23
CA ALA A 295 -31.65 -2.00 36.35
C ALA A 295 -33.19 -1.84 36.26
N LYS A 296 -33.83 -2.03 37.38
CA LYS A 296 -35.30 -1.90 37.46
C LYS A 296 -35.75 -0.52 37.02
N ARG A 297 -36.61 -0.51 36.01
CA ARG A 297 -37.26 0.73 35.53
C ARG A 297 -38.51 1.02 36.33
N ASN A 298 -38.76 2.28 36.56
CA ASN A 298 -40.02 2.77 37.18
C ASN A 298 -40.96 3.32 36.12
N PHE A 299 -40.74 2.95 34.85
CA PHE A 299 -41.57 3.35 33.73
C PHE A 299 -41.66 2.22 32.71
N THR A 300 -42.64 2.32 31.85
CA THR A 300 -42.78 1.45 30.67
C THR A 300 -42.83 2.33 29.42
N TRP A 301 -42.19 1.84 28.36
CA TRP A 301 -42.26 2.51 27.07
C TRP A 301 -43.67 2.28 26.48
N ASP A 302 -44.37 3.35 26.12
CA ASP A 302 -45.62 3.30 25.33
C ASP A 302 -45.28 3.29 23.84
N SER A 303 -44.22 3.98 23.45
CA SER A 303 -43.66 3.98 22.09
C SER A 303 -42.22 4.43 22.14
N PHE A 304 -41.41 3.96 21.19
CA PHE A 304 -40.08 4.48 20.95
C PHE A 304 -39.76 4.28 19.46
N ASP A 305 -39.53 5.37 18.76
CA ASP A 305 -39.31 5.37 17.32
C ASP A 305 -37.97 6.03 16.98
N LEU A 306 -37.20 5.35 16.12
CA LEU A 306 -36.02 5.93 15.48
C LEU A 306 -36.39 6.40 14.08
N ARG A 307 -35.94 7.59 13.71
CA ARG A 307 -36.22 8.14 12.38
C ARG A 307 -35.00 8.85 11.82
N ASP A 308 -34.97 8.95 10.49
CA ASP A 308 -33.94 9.66 9.73
C ASP A 308 -32.53 9.12 10.06
N ILE A 309 -32.41 7.79 10.13
CA ILE A 309 -31.11 7.16 10.41
C ILE A 309 -30.17 7.36 9.22
N GLU A 310 -29.08 8.10 9.45
CA GLU A 310 -28.01 8.33 8.48
C GLU A 310 -26.77 7.57 8.93
N VAL A 311 -26.01 7.06 7.95
CA VAL A 311 -24.77 6.29 8.20
C VAL A 311 -23.64 6.92 7.43
N ASP A 312 -22.59 7.33 8.13
CA ASP A 312 -21.36 7.87 7.55
C ASP A 312 -20.19 6.92 7.85
N PHE A 313 -19.48 6.50 6.80
CA PHE A 313 -18.31 5.62 6.96
C PHE A 313 -17.00 6.42 6.96
N SER A 314 -16.01 5.91 7.72
CA SER A 314 -14.62 6.35 7.59
C SER A 314 -14.11 6.05 6.16
N PRO A 315 -13.08 6.78 5.67
CA PRO A 315 -12.52 6.53 4.33
C PRO A 315 -12.07 5.08 4.08
N ASP A 316 -11.60 4.39 5.11
CA ASP A 316 -11.18 2.99 5.04
C ASP A 316 -12.33 2.00 5.25
N MET A 317 -13.54 2.50 5.46
CA MET A 317 -14.76 1.71 5.70
C MET A 317 -14.69 0.82 6.97
N ASN A 318 -13.77 1.10 7.90
CA ASN A 318 -13.61 0.30 9.13
C ASN A 318 -14.51 0.78 10.27
N THR A 319 -14.99 2.01 10.20
CA THR A 319 -15.85 2.62 11.22
C THR A 319 -17.06 3.26 10.56
N ALA A 320 -18.19 3.19 11.23
CA ALA A 320 -19.40 3.90 10.82
C ALA A 320 -19.94 4.73 11.98
N VAL A 321 -20.44 5.92 11.67
CA VAL A 321 -21.18 6.78 12.61
C VAL A 321 -22.63 6.80 12.18
N LEU A 322 -23.53 6.45 13.10
CA LEU A 322 -24.98 6.53 12.89
C LEU A 322 -25.51 7.78 13.57
N ARG A 323 -26.30 8.56 12.85
CA ARG A 323 -27.00 9.75 13.35
C ARG A 323 -28.49 9.54 13.12
N PHE A 324 -29.30 9.81 14.14
CA PHE A 324 -30.74 9.61 14.04
C PHE A 324 -31.48 10.50 15.04
N TYR A 325 -32.76 10.67 14.85
CA TYR A 325 -33.67 11.24 15.82
C TYR A 325 -34.39 10.09 16.55
N ALA A 326 -34.57 10.26 17.86
CA ALA A 326 -35.30 9.31 18.71
C ALA A 326 -36.47 10.05 19.34
N ASN A 327 -37.67 9.48 19.23
CA ASN A 327 -38.88 9.95 19.90
C ASN A 327 -39.46 8.82 20.75
N GLY A 328 -39.82 9.13 21.98
CA GLY A 328 -40.44 8.12 22.83
C GLY A 328 -41.50 8.70 23.74
N ALA A 329 -42.47 7.88 24.10
CA ALA A 329 -43.45 8.16 25.13
C ALA A 329 -43.36 7.02 26.18
N TYR A 330 -43.58 7.37 27.42
CA TYR A 330 -43.53 6.42 28.53
C TYR A 330 -44.47 6.79 29.65
N THR A 331 -44.89 5.79 30.40
CA THR A 331 -45.77 5.94 31.59
C THR A 331 -45.04 5.46 32.82
N PHE A 332 -45.15 6.23 33.91
CA PHE A 332 -44.59 5.87 35.22
C PHE A 332 -45.52 4.98 36.00
#